data_b860ed3f1fca5a853bad9d35fdae0b55
#
_entry.id   b860ed3f1fca5a853bad9d35fdae0b55
#
_cell.length_a   1.000
_cell.length_b   1.000
_cell.length_c   1.000
_cell.angle_alpha   90.00
_cell.angle_beta   90.00
_cell.angle_gamma   90.00
#
_symmetry.space_group_name_H-M   'P 1'
#
loop_
_entity.id
_entity.type
_entity.pdbx_description
1 polymer ?
#
loop_
_entity_poly.entity_id
_entity_poly.type
_entity_poly.pdbx_seq_one_letter_code
_entity_poly.pdbx_strand_id
1 'polypeptide(L)'
;MADYEELRNMVSGFRVSELQVLLGFAGRNKSGRKHDLLARALHLLKSGCSPAVQIKIRELYRRRYPRSGEGLSDASVIKSAFSSDSNQSSVDSDLRLVGIHSISSSSATQSPSAVASVLLQDTRPHFDMQQLSPSIPPVHPDVHLKSLPFYDVLDVLLKPSSLVQNNQRFQEKFFMFALTPQQVREICISRDFLPGGKKDYTVQVQLRLCLTETSCPQDDNFPGALCVKVNGKLFPLPACAPPIKSGVELKQPGRPLNITSLVRLSSAIPNQISVSWAPEIGKNYSMSVYLVRQLTSAMLLQRLKMKGIRNPDHSRALIKEKLTADPDSEVATTSLRVSLMCPLGKMRLTIPCRAVTCCHLQCFDAALYLQMNEKKPTWICPVCDKKASYECLIIDG
;
A
#
# COMPACT_ATOMS: atom_id res chain seq x y z
N MET A 1 -31.25 -29.94 25.74
CA MET A 1 -29.94 -30.06 26.50
C MET A 1 -28.76 -30.39 25.59
N ALA A 2 -28.92 -31.18 24.54
CA ALA A 2 -27.84 -31.56 23.63
C ALA A 2 -27.15 -30.34 22.93
N ASP A 3 -27.94 -29.38 22.48
CA ASP A 3 -27.38 -28.14 21.82
C ASP A 3 -26.47 -27.29 22.73
N TYR A 4 -26.76 -27.23 24.03
CA TYR A 4 -25.98 -26.47 24.98
C TYR A 4 -24.58 -27.07 25.20
N GLU A 5 -24.52 -28.40 25.38
CA GLU A 5 -23.21 -29.08 25.58
C GLU A 5 -22.35 -29.05 24.30
N GLU A 6 -22.97 -29.12 23.12
CA GLU A 6 -22.28 -28.98 21.85
C GLU A 6 -21.67 -27.58 21.72
N LEU A 7 -22.44 -26.53 21.96
CA LEU A 7 -21.95 -25.13 21.90
C LEU A 7 -20.87 -24.86 22.96
N ARG A 8 -21.02 -25.43 24.15
CA ARG A 8 -20.02 -25.34 25.24
C ARG A 8 -18.68 -25.97 24.83
N ASN A 9 -18.73 -27.14 24.23
CA ASN A 9 -17.54 -27.84 23.74
C ASN A 9 -16.86 -27.04 22.63
N MET A 10 -17.61 -26.47 21.70
CA MET A 10 -17.08 -25.59 20.64
C MET A 10 -16.38 -24.37 21.24
N VAL A 11 -17.00 -23.66 22.18
CA VAL A 11 -16.48 -22.43 22.81
C VAL A 11 -15.24 -22.74 23.66
N SER A 12 -15.22 -23.88 24.35
CA SER A 12 -14.05 -24.29 25.14
C SER A 12 -12.77 -24.48 24.32
N GLY A 13 -12.93 -24.84 23.04
CA GLY A 13 -11.84 -24.96 22.07
C GLY A 13 -11.36 -23.64 21.46
N PHE A 14 -12.01 -22.51 21.70
CA PHE A 14 -11.69 -21.23 21.05
C PHE A 14 -10.38 -20.61 21.50
N ARG A 15 -9.72 -19.92 20.59
CA ARG A 15 -8.55 -19.05 20.86
C ARG A 15 -9.00 -17.69 21.41
N VAL A 16 -8.07 -16.93 21.97
CA VAL A 16 -8.33 -15.58 22.50
C VAL A 16 -9.02 -14.70 21.48
N SER A 17 -8.54 -14.69 20.24
CA SER A 17 -9.12 -13.90 19.14
C SER A 17 -10.58 -14.30 18.82
N GLU A 18 -10.89 -15.58 18.83
CA GLU A 18 -12.24 -16.11 18.58
C GLU A 18 -13.20 -15.76 19.72
N LEU A 19 -12.72 -15.87 20.97
CA LEU A 19 -13.48 -15.44 22.15
C LEU A 19 -13.75 -13.93 22.14
N GLN A 20 -12.78 -13.13 21.74
CA GLN A 20 -12.94 -11.68 21.61
C GLN A 20 -13.97 -11.30 20.52
N VAL A 21 -13.95 -12.00 19.38
CA VAL A 21 -14.94 -11.80 18.30
C VAL A 21 -16.33 -12.20 18.78
N LEU A 22 -16.47 -13.34 19.46
CA LEU A 22 -17.75 -13.82 19.99
C LEU A 22 -18.32 -12.85 21.04
N LEU A 23 -17.52 -12.43 22.01
CA LEU A 23 -17.92 -11.51 23.07
C LEU A 23 -18.24 -10.11 22.50
N GLY A 24 -17.46 -9.62 21.52
CA GLY A 24 -17.74 -8.37 20.83
C GLY A 24 -19.07 -8.43 20.05
N PHE A 25 -19.37 -9.53 19.38
CA PHE A 25 -20.64 -9.77 18.69
C PHE A 25 -21.83 -9.79 19.66
N ALA A 26 -21.62 -10.35 20.86
CA ALA A 26 -22.63 -10.39 21.92
C ALA A 26 -22.71 -9.12 22.76
N GLY A 27 -22.02 -8.03 22.39
CA GLY A 27 -21.99 -6.76 23.12
C GLY A 27 -21.36 -6.86 24.53
N ARG A 28 -20.49 -7.84 24.75
CA ARG A 28 -19.79 -8.04 26.04
C ARG A 28 -18.35 -7.58 26.00
N ASN A 29 -17.79 -7.29 27.18
CA ASN A 29 -16.40 -6.86 27.29
C ASN A 29 -15.45 -7.94 26.78
N LYS A 30 -14.60 -7.58 25.80
CA LYS A 30 -13.62 -8.42 25.11
C LYS A 30 -12.18 -8.28 25.63
N SER A 31 -11.96 -7.56 26.73
CA SER A 31 -10.65 -7.37 27.35
C SER A 31 -10.42 -8.39 28.48
N GLY A 32 -9.18 -8.88 28.65
CA GLY A 32 -8.79 -9.79 29.72
C GLY A 32 -7.97 -10.98 29.23
N ARG A 33 -7.57 -11.82 30.16
CA ARG A 33 -6.83 -13.08 29.89
C ARG A 33 -7.77 -14.14 29.32
N LYS A 34 -7.21 -15.18 28.71
CA LYS A 34 -7.99 -16.25 28.04
C LYS A 34 -9.06 -16.86 28.95
N HIS A 35 -8.73 -17.13 30.22
CA HIS A 35 -9.67 -17.73 31.17
C HIS A 35 -10.85 -16.80 31.50
N ASP A 36 -10.62 -15.46 31.59
CA ASP A 36 -11.69 -14.48 31.84
C ASP A 36 -12.63 -14.37 30.65
N LEU A 37 -12.07 -14.40 29.44
CA LEU A 37 -12.85 -14.35 28.19
C LEU A 37 -13.68 -15.64 28.04
N LEU A 38 -13.10 -16.79 28.36
CA LEU A 38 -13.77 -18.08 28.29
C LEU A 38 -14.90 -18.14 29.35
N ALA A 39 -14.64 -17.72 30.58
CA ALA A 39 -15.67 -17.66 31.63
C ALA A 39 -16.86 -16.81 31.23
N ARG A 40 -16.62 -15.62 30.64
CA ARG A 40 -17.68 -14.73 30.13
C ARG A 40 -18.45 -15.36 28.96
N ALA A 41 -17.77 -16.04 28.05
CA ALA A 41 -18.41 -16.72 26.93
C ALA A 41 -19.27 -17.91 27.39
N LEU A 42 -18.81 -18.68 28.38
CA LEU A 42 -19.60 -19.76 28.98
C LEU A 42 -20.78 -19.22 29.81
N HIS A 43 -20.60 -18.10 30.49
CA HIS A 43 -21.72 -17.43 31.18
C HIS A 43 -22.79 -16.92 30.19
N LEU A 44 -22.37 -16.42 29.01
CA LEU A 44 -23.29 -16.03 27.95
C LEU A 44 -24.14 -17.21 27.46
N LEU A 45 -23.58 -18.42 27.39
CA LEU A 45 -24.34 -19.64 27.06
C LEU A 45 -25.33 -20.01 28.14
N LYS A 46 -24.94 -19.90 29.42
CA LYS A 46 -25.81 -20.25 30.57
C LYS A 46 -26.99 -19.31 30.73
N SER A 47 -26.81 -18.01 30.42
CA SER A 47 -27.89 -16.99 30.53
C SER A 47 -28.87 -17.00 29.37
N GLY A 48 -28.80 -18.01 28.49
CA GLY A 48 -29.66 -18.10 27.30
C GLY A 48 -29.15 -17.22 26.16
N CYS A 49 -28.30 -17.77 25.29
CA CYS A 49 -27.79 -17.01 24.15
C CYS A 49 -28.84 -16.95 23.00
N SER A 50 -28.89 -15.79 22.33
CA SER A 50 -29.76 -15.61 21.17
C SER A 50 -29.37 -16.52 20.02
N PRO A 51 -30.31 -16.90 19.11
CA PRO A 51 -30.02 -17.71 17.95
C PRO A 51 -28.87 -17.17 17.10
N ALA A 52 -28.75 -15.83 17.00
CA ALA A 52 -27.64 -15.17 16.29
C ALA A 52 -26.27 -15.48 16.90
N VAL A 53 -26.16 -15.55 18.23
CA VAL A 53 -24.91 -15.90 18.94
C VAL A 53 -24.58 -17.39 18.70
N GLN A 54 -25.59 -18.26 18.70
CA GLN A 54 -25.38 -19.70 18.41
C GLN A 54 -24.86 -19.91 16.98
N ILE A 55 -25.44 -19.22 15.99
CA ILE A 55 -24.98 -19.24 14.60
C ILE A 55 -23.51 -18.75 14.53
N LYS A 56 -23.18 -17.67 15.25
CA LYS A 56 -21.83 -17.13 15.28
C LYS A 56 -20.81 -18.09 15.89
N ILE A 57 -21.17 -18.85 16.92
CA ILE A 57 -20.31 -19.88 17.50
C ILE A 57 -20.03 -20.99 16.48
N ARG A 58 -21.07 -21.50 15.82
CA ARG A 58 -20.94 -22.52 14.78
C ARG A 58 -20.12 -22.03 13.57
N GLU A 59 -20.27 -20.77 13.17
CA GLU A 59 -19.46 -20.14 12.11
C GLU A 59 -17.98 -20.11 12.49
N LEU A 60 -17.64 -19.63 13.70
CA LEU A 60 -16.25 -19.56 14.18
C LEU A 60 -15.62 -20.95 14.29
N TYR A 61 -16.40 -21.95 14.75
CA TYR A 61 -15.94 -23.32 14.84
C TYR A 61 -15.68 -23.95 13.47
N ARG A 62 -16.57 -23.76 12.48
CA ARG A 62 -16.41 -24.22 11.09
C ARG A 62 -15.19 -23.62 10.42
N ARG A 63 -14.91 -22.34 10.64
CA ARG A 63 -13.69 -21.68 10.12
C ARG A 63 -12.42 -22.33 10.63
N ARG A 64 -12.46 -22.86 11.83
CA ARG A 64 -11.29 -23.49 12.47
C ARG A 64 -11.14 -24.96 12.07
N TYR A 65 -12.25 -25.65 11.92
CA TYR A 65 -12.32 -27.06 11.57
C TYR A 65 -13.13 -27.24 10.29
N PRO A 66 -12.56 -26.93 9.11
CA PRO A 66 -13.22 -27.21 7.84
C PRO A 66 -13.35 -28.74 7.70
N ARG A 67 -14.56 -29.25 7.57
CA ARG A 67 -14.78 -30.67 7.22
C ARG A 67 -14.22 -30.88 5.81
N SER A 68 -13.22 -31.74 5.71
CA SER A 68 -12.75 -32.25 4.43
C SER A 68 -13.84 -33.14 3.82
N GLY A 69 -14.47 -32.66 2.77
CA GLY A 69 -15.38 -33.46 1.96
C GLY A 69 -16.86 -33.18 2.21
N GLU A 70 -17.38 -32.12 1.54
CA GLU A 70 -18.71 -32.10 0.96
C GLU A 70 -18.78 -30.91 -0.01
N GLY A 71 -19.08 -31.23 -1.28
CA GLY A 71 -19.13 -30.28 -2.38
C GLY A 71 -20.31 -29.33 -2.28
N LEU A 72 -20.10 -28.21 -2.88
CA LEU A 72 -21.04 -27.28 -3.51
C LEU A 72 -22.52 -27.66 -3.40
N SER A 73 -23.22 -27.05 -2.44
CA SER A 73 -24.60 -26.58 -2.60
C SER A 73 -25.08 -26.02 -1.26
N ASP A 74 -25.20 -24.71 -1.19
CA ASP A 74 -26.17 -23.91 -0.46
C ASP A 74 -25.75 -22.45 -0.36
N ALA A 75 -25.76 -21.78 -1.52
CA ALA A 75 -25.67 -20.33 -1.61
C ALA A 75 -27.05 -19.65 -1.79
N SER A 76 -28.14 -20.33 -1.42
CA SER A 76 -29.51 -19.85 -1.72
C SER A 76 -30.44 -19.65 -0.52
N VAL A 77 -29.97 -19.72 0.72
CA VAL A 77 -30.85 -19.58 1.91
C VAL A 77 -30.61 -18.33 2.78
N ILE A 78 -29.75 -17.41 2.40
CA ILE A 78 -29.57 -16.17 3.17
C ILE A 78 -30.07 -14.91 2.42
N LYS A 79 -31.14 -15.05 1.64
CA LYS A 79 -31.80 -13.90 0.99
C LYS A 79 -33.25 -13.63 1.41
N SER A 80 -33.76 -14.26 2.48
CA SER A 80 -35.17 -14.09 2.86
C SER A 80 -35.42 -13.73 4.32
N ALA A 81 -34.59 -12.95 4.97
CA ALA A 81 -34.84 -12.52 6.35
C ALA A 81 -34.69 -11.03 6.62
N PHE A 82 -34.82 -10.18 5.58
CA PHE A 82 -34.99 -8.72 5.80
C PHE A 82 -35.95 -8.18 4.74
N SER A 83 -37.26 -8.48 4.89
CA SER A 83 -38.35 -7.76 4.25
C SER A 83 -39.59 -7.89 5.12
N SER A 84 -39.90 -6.93 5.88
CA SER A 84 -41.20 -6.46 6.42
C SER A 84 -40.90 -5.24 7.26
N ASP A 85 -41.46 -4.19 7.05
CA ASP A 85 -42.67 -3.44 6.95
C ASP A 85 -42.29 -1.96 6.96
N SER A 86 -42.88 -1.07 6.28
CA SER A 86 -44.24 -0.64 6.24
C SER A 86 -44.48 0.45 5.19
N ASN A 87 -45.51 0.22 4.42
CA ASN A 87 -46.63 1.11 4.05
C ASN A 87 -46.41 2.56 3.59
N GLN A 88 -46.84 2.72 2.33
CA GLN A 88 -47.87 3.67 1.81
C GLN A 88 -47.60 5.17 1.93
N SER A 89 -47.51 5.89 0.83
CA SER A 89 -48.67 6.30 0.03
C SER A 89 -48.25 6.93 -1.30
N SER A 90 -48.98 6.56 -2.31
CA SER A 90 -49.15 7.13 -3.63
C SER A 90 -49.30 8.67 -3.65
N VAL A 91 -48.87 9.33 -4.70
CA VAL A 91 -49.74 10.05 -5.63
C VAL A 91 -48.97 10.40 -6.91
N ASP A 92 -49.64 10.12 -8.02
CA ASP A 92 -49.34 10.49 -9.41
C ASP A 92 -49.11 12.00 -9.65
N SER A 93 -48.39 12.29 -10.69
CA SER A 93 -48.80 13.15 -11.82
C SER A 93 -47.63 13.43 -12.75
N ASP A 94 -47.57 12.77 -13.84
CA ASP A 94 -47.71 13.20 -15.22
C ASP A 94 -47.26 14.59 -15.65
N LEU A 95 -46.58 14.52 -16.79
CA LEU A 95 -46.68 15.37 -17.98
C LEU A 95 -45.53 16.28 -18.39
N ARG A 96 -44.99 15.85 -19.51
CA ARG A 96 -44.76 16.50 -20.82
C ARG A 96 -43.45 17.22 -21.07
N LEU A 97 -42.79 16.56 -22.00
CA LEU A 97 -42.13 17.07 -23.22
C LEU A 97 -42.63 18.41 -23.74
N VAL A 98 -41.71 19.26 -24.22
CA VAL A 98 -41.61 20.07 -25.45
C VAL A 98 -40.22 20.72 -25.38
N GLY A 99 -39.28 20.64 -26.27
CA GLY A 99 -39.30 20.65 -27.73
C GLY A 99 -38.45 21.80 -28.22
N ILE A 100 -37.31 21.49 -28.83
CA ILE A 100 -36.72 22.11 -30.01
C ILE A 100 -36.55 23.65 -30.04
N HIS A 101 -35.31 24.13 -30.21
CA HIS A 101 -34.85 24.74 -31.45
C HIS A 101 -33.35 25.03 -31.49
N SER A 102 -32.75 24.45 -32.49
CA SER A 102 -31.47 24.83 -33.08
C SER A 102 -31.63 26.21 -33.77
N ILE A 103 -30.60 27.03 -33.74
CA ILE A 103 -30.23 27.87 -34.86
C ILE A 103 -28.72 28.10 -34.87
N SER A 104 -28.20 27.85 -36.04
CA SER A 104 -26.81 27.93 -36.50
C SER A 104 -26.39 29.34 -36.89
N SER A 105 -25.13 29.43 -37.22
CA SER A 105 -24.41 30.29 -38.17
C SER A 105 -23.90 31.62 -37.60
N SER A 106 -22.75 32.02 -37.87
CA SER A 106 -21.67 31.89 -38.83
C SER A 106 -20.76 33.13 -38.74
N SER A 107 -19.48 32.86 -38.82
CA SER A 107 -18.46 33.58 -39.60
C SER A 107 -18.18 35.08 -39.38
N ALA A 108 -16.98 35.37 -39.17
CA ALA A 108 -15.92 35.86 -40.03
C ALA A 108 -15.14 37.09 -39.51
N THR A 109 -13.86 36.90 -39.42
CA THR A 109 -12.74 37.74 -39.93
C THR A 109 -12.65 39.25 -39.66
N GLN A 110 -11.49 39.56 -39.21
CA GLN A 110 -10.51 40.58 -39.71
C GLN A 110 -9.97 41.55 -38.67
N SER A 111 -8.65 41.44 -38.45
CA SER A 111 -7.82 42.57 -38.05
C SER A 111 -7.72 43.58 -39.20
N PRO A 112 -7.35 44.83 -39.02
CA PRO A 112 -5.98 45.23 -38.83
C PRO A 112 -5.67 46.58 -38.10
N SER A 113 -4.43 46.63 -37.66
CA SER A 113 -3.44 47.74 -37.67
C SER A 113 -3.76 49.20 -37.34
N ALA A 114 -2.94 49.72 -36.45
CA ALA A 114 -2.05 50.88 -36.59
C ALA A 114 -2.46 52.28 -36.05
N VAL A 115 -1.50 52.80 -35.31
CA VAL A 115 -1.00 54.18 -35.14
C VAL A 115 -1.88 55.23 -34.43
N ALA A 116 -1.35 55.72 -33.30
CA ALA A 116 -0.86 57.10 -33.25
C ALA A 116 -0.34 57.47 -31.83
N SER A 117 0.84 57.98 -31.85
CA SER A 117 1.53 58.66 -30.78
C SER A 117 0.90 60.01 -30.43
N VAL A 118 0.81 60.35 -29.14
CA VAL A 118 0.94 61.75 -28.70
C VAL A 118 1.58 61.82 -27.34
N LEU A 119 2.62 62.61 -27.27
CA LEU A 119 3.38 63.12 -26.12
C LEU A 119 2.48 63.89 -25.13
N LEU A 120 2.81 63.85 -23.83
CA LEU A 120 3.21 64.98 -23.02
C LEU A 120 3.38 64.65 -21.52
N GLN A 121 4.62 64.88 -21.09
CA GLN A 121 5.13 65.56 -19.89
C GLN A 121 4.82 65.04 -18.47
N ASP A 122 5.92 64.63 -17.86
CA ASP A 122 6.45 64.95 -16.52
C ASP A 122 5.52 65.20 -15.34
N THR A 123 5.54 64.26 -14.44
CA THR A 123 5.84 64.56 -13.00
C THR A 123 6.32 63.28 -12.31
N ARG A 124 7.58 63.27 -11.88
CA ARG A 124 8.13 62.24 -11.02
C ARG A 124 7.64 62.40 -9.58
N PRO A 125 7.37 61.28 -8.89
CA PRO A 125 8.09 61.04 -7.66
C PRO A 125 8.90 59.75 -7.74
N HIS A 126 10.11 59.84 -7.20
CA HIS A 126 11.05 58.80 -6.96
C HIS A 126 10.40 57.66 -6.16
N PHE A 127 10.13 56.54 -6.82
CA PHE A 127 9.95 55.26 -6.13
C PHE A 127 11.17 54.40 -6.46
N ASP A 128 11.88 54.03 -5.40
CA ASP A 128 12.93 53.04 -5.38
C ASP A 128 12.38 51.76 -6.06
N MET A 129 12.78 51.53 -7.30
CA MET A 129 12.67 50.25 -7.95
C MET A 129 13.72 49.33 -7.36
N GLN A 130 13.36 48.65 -6.25
CA GLN A 130 14.03 47.41 -5.94
C GLN A 130 13.84 46.49 -7.15
N GLN A 131 14.95 46.25 -7.84
CA GLN A 131 15.08 45.27 -8.89
C GLN A 131 14.57 43.93 -8.34
N LEU A 132 13.38 43.55 -8.71
CA LEU A 132 12.94 42.18 -8.66
C LEU A 132 13.85 41.39 -9.59
N SER A 133 14.89 40.80 -9.03
CA SER A 133 15.70 39.80 -9.69
C SER A 133 14.71 38.73 -10.22
N PRO A 134 14.81 38.34 -11.49
CA PRO A 134 13.96 37.26 -11.99
C PRO A 134 14.20 36.05 -11.07
N SER A 135 13.17 35.63 -10.34
CA SER A 135 13.23 34.45 -9.50
C SER A 135 13.54 33.26 -10.40
N ILE A 136 14.76 32.78 -10.35
CA ILE A 136 15.17 31.57 -11.04
C ILE A 136 14.18 30.49 -10.57
N PRO A 137 13.47 29.79 -11.49
CA PRO A 137 12.53 28.77 -11.08
C PRO A 137 13.26 27.74 -10.19
N PRO A 138 12.64 27.26 -9.11
CA PRO A 138 13.29 26.35 -8.18
C PRO A 138 13.79 25.12 -8.92
N VAL A 139 15.10 24.90 -8.95
CA VAL A 139 15.70 23.70 -9.53
C VAL A 139 15.40 22.53 -8.61
N HIS A 140 14.65 21.55 -9.10
CA HIS A 140 14.42 20.32 -8.36
C HIS A 140 15.71 19.48 -8.36
N PRO A 141 16.08 18.85 -7.23
CA PRO A 141 17.23 17.97 -7.20
C PRO A 141 17.01 16.77 -8.12
N ASP A 142 18.05 16.40 -8.86
CA ASP A 142 18.06 15.19 -9.70
C ASP A 142 18.25 13.94 -8.83
N VAL A 143 17.23 13.68 -8.01
CA VAL A 143 17.19 12.55 -7.09
C VAL A 143 16.24 11.51 -7.61
N HIS A 144 16.72 10.30 -7.76
CA HIS A 144 15.92 9.15 -8.16
C HIS A 144 15.64 8.23 -6.96
N LEU A 145 14.37 7.96 -6.69
CA LEU A 145 13.97 6.97 -5.71
C LEU A 145 13.90 5.58 -6.33
N LYS A 146 14.29 4.57 -5.58
CA LYS A 146 14.12 3.16 -6.01
C LYS A 146 12.67 2.86 -6.29
N SER A 147 12.43 2.11 -7.34
CA SER A 147 11.11 1.58 -7.66
C SER A 147 10.64 0.64 -6.55
N LEU A 148 9.34 0.67 -6.31
CA LEU A 148 8.68 -0.21 -5.35
C LEU A 148 7.88 -1.25 -6.14
N PRO A 149 8.23 -2.54 -6.10
CA PRO A 149 7.63 -3.54 -6.97
C PRO A 149 6.09 -3.64 -6.88
N PHE A 150 5.54 -3.37 -5.70
CA PHE A 150 4.08 -3.39 -5.48
C PHE A 150 3.37 -2.09 -5.83
N TYR A 151 4.04 -1.14 -6.49
CA TYR A 151 3.45 0.13 -6.86
C TYR A 151 3.88 0.56 -8.27
N ASP A 152 2.90 0.80 -9.14
CA ASP A 152 3.14 1.48 -10.40
C ASP A 152 2.99 2.98 -10.19
N VAL A 153 3.98 3.76 -10.58
CA VAL A 153 3.90 5.22 -10.59
C VAL A 153 3.05 5.64 -11.79
N LEU A 154 1.89 6.26 -11.51
CA LEU A 154 0.99 6.78 -12.53
C LEU A 154 1.35 8.21 -12.90
N ASP A 155 1.73 9.02 -11.89
CA ASP A 155 2.11 10.42 -12.10
C ASP A 155 2.97 10.95 -10.94
N VAL A 156 3.69 12.05 -11.21
CA VAL A 156 4.50 12.77 -10.23
C VAL A 156 3.77 14.06 -9.84
N LEU A 157 3.09 14.05 -8.70
CA LEU A 157 2.32 15.21 -8.20
C LEU A 157 3.22 16.30 -7.65
N LEU A 158 4.34 15.93 -7.04
CA LEU A 158 5.38 16.84 -6.59
C LEU A 158 6.74 16.22 -6.86
N LYS A 159 7.54 16.88 -7.69
CA LYS A 159 8.90 16.46 -7.99
C LYS A 159 9.77 16.49 -6.73
N PRO A 160 10.86 15.71 -6.67
CA PRO A 160 11.77 15.71 -5.54
C PRO A 160 12.22 17.14 -5.22
N SER A 161 11.93 17.58 -4.00
CA SER A 161 12.24 18.93 -3.50
C SER A 161 13.07 18.82 -2.24
N SER A 162 14.19 19.51 -2.20
CA SER A 162 15.11 19.47 -1.08
C SER A 162 14.48 20.08 0.18
N LEU A 163 14.67 19.41 1.30
CA LEU A 163 14.42 19.94 2.64
C LEU A 163 15.67 20.68 3.08
N VAL A 164 15.73 21.99 2.75
CA VAL A 164 16.90 22.84 3.05
C VAL A 164 17.03 23.00 4.54
N GLN A 165 18.26 22.85 5.05
CA GLN A 165 18.57 23.05 6.47
C GLN A 165 18.93 24.53 6.72
N ASN A 166 18.23 25.12 7.68
CA ASN A 166 18.59 26.41 8.30
C ASN A 166 19.17 26.11 9.69
N ASN A 167 19.86 27.07 10.30
CA ASN A 167 20.48 26.89 11.63
C ASN A 167 19.49 26.76 12.81
N GLN A 168 18.23 26.41 12.56
CA GLN A 168 17.20 26.23 13.57
C GLN A 168 17.12 24.76 14.01
N ARG A 169 16.82 24.54 15.29
CA ARG A 169 16.70 23.22 15.92
C ARG A 169 15.60 22.35 15.31
N PHE A 170 14.49 22.97 14.91
CA PHE A 170 13.40 22.37 14.18
C PHE A 170 13.10 23.20 12.95
N GLN A 171 12.81 22.51 11.87
CA GLN A 171 12.54 23.13 10.58
C GLN A 171 11.16 22.73 10.11
N GLU A 172 10.48 23.61 9.38
CA GLU A 172 9.21 23.36 8.75
C GLU A 172 9.24 23.88 7.32
N LYS A 173 8.69 23.10 6.40
CA LYS A 173 8.51 23.50 5.00
C LYS A 173 7.13 23.12 4.51
N PHE A 174 6.55 24.02 3.72
CA PHE A 174 5.24 23.85 3.12
C PHE A 174 5.38 23.53 1.63
N PHE A 175 4.52 22.61 1.18
CA PHE A 175 4.43 22.19 -0.21
C PHE A 175 2.98 22.19 -0.63
N MET A 176 2.74 22.45 -1.92
CA MET A 176 1.41 22.42 -2.49
C MET A 176 1.40 21.58 -3.75
N PHE A 177 0.32 20.81 -3.95
CA PHE A 177 0.05 20.10 -5.19
C PHE A 177 -1.43 20.11 -5.49
N ALA A 178 -1.78 20.06 -6.76
CA ALA A 178 -3.16 19.97 -7.24
C ALA A 178 -3.38 18.62 -7.93
N LEU A 179 -4.61 18.12 -7.86
CA LEU A 179 -5.04 16.93 -8.62
C LEU A 179 -5.80 17.38 -9.85
N THR A 180 -5.57 16.73 -10.97
CA THR A 180 -6.41 16.90 -12.16
C THR A 180 -7.77 16.21 -11.97
N PRO A 181 -8.82 16.60 -12.72
CA PRO A 181 -10.11 15.93 -12.67
C PRO A 181 -10.02 14.43 -12.95
N GLN A 182 -9.13 14.03 -13.86
CA GLN A 182 -8.88 12.62 -14.18
C GLN A 182 -8.28 11.87 -12.99
N GLN A 183 -7.25 12.42 -12.34
CA GLN A 183 -6.61 11.82 -11.17
C GLN A 183 -7.59 11.67 -9.99
N VAL A 184 -8.44 12.68 -9.75
CA VAL A 184 -9.52 12.59 -8.76
C VAL A 184 -10.46 11.44 -9.07
N ARG A 185 -10.88 11.30 -10.32
CA ARG A 185 -11.76 10.21 -10.78
C ARG A 185 -11.09 8.85 -10.58
N GLU A 186 -9.83 8.68 -10.97
CA GLU A 186 -9.07 7.43 -10.80
C GLU A 186 -8.97 7.02 -9.33
N ILE A 187 -8.68 7.95 -8.43
CA ILE A 187 -8.65 7.68 -6.99
C ILE A 187 -10.03 7.25 -6.48
N CYS A 188 -11.09 7.99 -6.86
CA CYS A 188 -12.45 7.73 -6.39
C CYS A 188 -12.99 6.37 -6.86
N ILE A 189 -12.73 5.99 -8.12
CA ILE A 189 -13.16 4.70 -8.70
C ILE A 189 -12.39 3.55 -8.07
N SER A 190 -11.14 3.76 -7.69
CA SER A 190 -10.26 2.74 -7.11
C SER A 190 -10.57 2.40 -5.65
N ARG A 191 -11.62 3.01 -5.09
CA ARG A 191 -11.99 2.83 -3.70
C ARG A 191 -12.68 1.48 -3.51
N ASP A 192 -11.95 0.54 -2.96
CA ASP A 192 -12.48 -0.76 -2.60
C ASP A 192 -13.10 -0.74 -1.20
N PHE A 193 -14.31 -1.30 -1.11
CA PHE A 193 -14.96 -1.59 0.16
C PHE A 193 -14.53 -2.98 0.62
N LEU A 194 -13.40 -3.09 1.28
CA LEU A 194 -12.99 -4.35 1.88
C LEU A 194 -13.98 -4.76 2.98
N PRO A 195 -14.37 -6.04 3.04
CA PRO A 195 -15.18 -6.55 4.13
C PRO A 195 -14.43 -6.36 5.44
N GLY A 196 -14.95 -5.52 6.33
CA GLY A 196 -14.33 -5.14 7.61
C GLY A 196 -14.17 -3.64 7.82
N GLY A 197 -14.69 -2.80 6.91
CA GLY A 197 -14.83 -1.35 7.12
C GLY A 197 -13.56 -0.52 6.93
N LYS A 198 -12.42 -1.09 6.55
CA LYS A 198 -11.26 -0.30 6.10
C LYS A 198 -11.51 0.15 4.66
N LYS A 199 -11.64 1.46 4.50
CA LYS A 199 -11.65 2.09 3.18
C LYS A 199 -10.21 2.13 2.69
N ASP A 200 -9.87 1.28 1.75
CA ASP A 200 -8.57 1.32 1.11
C ASP A 200 -8.73 1.76 -0.35
N TYR A 201 -7.67 2.35 -0.90
CA TYR A 201 -7.63 2.82 -2.27
C TYR A 201 -6.53 2.07 -3.00
N THR A 202 -6.84 1.47 -4.15
CA THR A 202 -5.81 0.85 -5.00
C THR A 202 -4.99 1.89 -5.75
N VAL A 203 -5.58 3.07 -6.07
CA VAL A 203 -4.84 4.25 -6.51
C VAL A 203 -4.65 5.18 -5.33
N GLN A 204 -3.40 5.47 -5.00
CA GLN A 204 -3.00 6.15 -3.76
C GLN A 204 -2.12 7.36 -4.06
N VAL A 205 -2.23 8.36 -3.18
CA VAL A 205 -1.27 9.45 -3.12
C VAL A 205 -0.21 9.08 -2.09
N GLN A 206 1.03 8.90 -2.54
CA GLN A 206 2.16 8.52 -1.69
C GLN A 206 3.15 9.66 -1.54
N LEU A 207 3.49 9.98 -0.31
CA LEU A 207 4.59 10.85 0.05
C LEU A 207 5.83 9.99 0.34
N ARG A 208 6.94 10.32 -0.30
CA ARG A 208 8.22 9.64 -0.12
C ARG A 208 9.30 10.64 0.28
N LEU A 209 10.15 10.22 1.19
CA LEU A 209 11.31 10.97 1.67
C LEU A 209 12.56 10.13 1.46
N CYS A 210 13.64 10.75 1.02
CA CYS A 210 14.93 10.08 0.81
C CYS A 210 16.08 11.04 1.09
N LEU A 211 17.30 10.53 1.11
CA LEU A 211 18.50 11.36 1.10
C LEU A 211 18.63 12.07 -0.24
N THR A 212 19.16 13.31 -0.22
CA THR A 212 19.44 14.11 -1.42
C THR A 212 20.78 13.68 -1.99
N GLU A 213 20.82 12.48 -2.55
CA GLU A 213 21.97 11.93 -3.27
C GLU A 213 21.57 11.59 -4.69
N THR A 214 22.41 11.94 -5.66
CA THR A 214 22.17 11.75 -7.09
C THR A 214 23.01 10.62 -7.71
N SER A 215 23.98 10.09 -6.95
CA SER A 215 24.91 9.06 -7.43
C SER A 215 24.25 7.70 -7.67
N CYS A 216 23.18 7.41 -6.94
CA CYS A 216 22.44 6.15 -7.06
C CYS A 216 20.97 6.33 -6.67
N PRO A 217 20.06 5.43 -7.11
CA PRO A 217 18.66 5.43 -6.67
C PRO A 217 18.56 5.24 -5.16
N GLN A 218 17.79 6.12 -4.50
CA GLN A 218 17.69 6.21 -3.06
C GLN A 218 16.56 5.35 -2.49
N ASP A 219 16.81 4.73 -1.35
CA ASP A 219 15.78 4.10 -0.54
C ASP A 219 14.97 5.16 0.23
N ASP A 220 13.73 4.83 0.59
CA ASP A 220 12.95 5.67 1.50
C ASP A 220 13.70 5.85 2.82
N ASN A 221 13.83 7.09 3.28
CA ASN A 221 14.58 7.44 4.48
C ASN A 221 13.96 8.66 5.14
N PHE A 222 13.75 8.61 6.45
CA PHE A 222 13.14 9.69 7.21
C PHE A 222 14.18 10.49 7.96
N PRO A 223 14.05 11.84 7.97
CA PRO A 223 14.81 12.69 8.89
C PRO A 223 14.37 12.45 10.34
N GLY A 224 15.21 12.85 11.27
CA GLY A 224 14.89 12.77 12.70
C GLY A 224 13.66 13.61 13.08
N ALA A 225 12.91 13.18 14.08
CA ALA A 225 11.72 13.86 14.60
C ALA A 225 10.73 14.33 13.49
N LEU A 226 10.56 13.50 12.47
CA LEU A 226 9.66 13.79 11.34
C LEU A 226 8.22 13.98 11.82
N CYS A 227 7.58 15.06 11.38
CA CYS A 227 6.15 15.29 11.52
C CYS A 227 5.58 15.74 10.17
N VAL A 228 4.52 15.11 9.73
CA VAL A 228 3.84 15.41 8.46
C VAL A 228 2.39 15.78 8.73
N LYS A 229 1.95 16.92 8.20
CA LYS A 229 0.54 17.32 8.20
C LYS A 229 0.07 17.48 6.75
N VAL A 230 -1.11 16.99 6.47
CA VAL A 230 -1.78 17.14 5.17
C VAL A 230 -3.09 17.90 5.37
N ASN A 231 -3.23 19.03 4.70
CA ASN A 231 -4.40 19.93 4.86
C ASN A 231 -4.68 20.29 6.32
N GLY A 232 -3.61 20.53 7.11
CA GLY A 232 -3.68 20.87 8.54
C GLY A 232 -3.90 19.66 9.48
N LYS A 233 -4.14 18.46 8.96
CA LYS A 233 -4.34 17.25 9.76
C LYS A 233 -3.03 16.47 9.89
N LEU A 234 -2.70 16.07 11.13
CA LEU A 234 -1.51 15.27 11.41
C LEU A 234 -1.63 13.88 10.77
N PHE A 235 -0.59 13.48 10.04
CA PHE A 235 -0.47 12.11 9.53
C PHE A 235 0.15 11.22 10.62
N PRO A 236 -0.51 10.12 11.01
CA PRO A 236 0.06 9.19 11.98
C PRO A 236 1.23 8.43 11.36
N LEU A 237 2.45 8.81 11.73
CA LEU A 237 3.63 8.06 11.31
C LEU A 237 3.61 6.67 11.95
N PRO A 238 4.12 5.67 11.23
CA PRO A 238 4.25 4.32 11.76
C PRO A 238 5.10 4.34 13.03
N ALA A 239 4.62 3.71 14.09
CA ALA A 239 5.34 3.64 15.34
C ALA A 239 6.71 2.96 15.18
N CYS A 240 7.75 3.52 15.77
CA CYS A 240 9.01 2.82 15.99
C CYS A 240 8.77 1.60 16.87
N ALA A 241 9.36 0.46 16.51
CA ALA A 241 9.44 -0.65 17.44
C ALA A 241 10.21 -0.21 18.70
N PRO A 242 9.79 -0.62 19.91
CA PRO A 242 10.54 -0.28 21.13
C PRO A 242 11.98 -0.81 21.05
N PRO A 243 12.96 -0.09 21.62
CA PRO A 243 14.36 -0.49 21.58
C PRO A 243 14.57 -1.83 22.29
N ILE A 244 15.14 -2.79 21.56
CA ILE A 244 15.49 -4.11 22.13
C ILE A 244 16.72 -4.01 23.05
N LYS A 245 17.52 -2.94 22.90
CA LYS A 245 18.71 -2.67 23.75
C LYS A 245 18.83 -1.17 23.98
N SER A 246 19.02 -0.76 25.23
CA SER A 246 19.29 0.62 25.62
C SER A 246 20.61 1.09 24.99
N GLY A 247 20.56 2.18 24.24
CA GLY A 247 21.74 2.87 23.69
C GLY A 247 21.83 2.99 22.19
N VAL A 248 20.94 2.37 21.41
CA VAL A 248 20.88 2.56 19.95
C VAL A 248 19.68 3.44 19.62
N GLU A 249 19.92 4.63 19.09
CA GLU A 249 18.85 5.46 18.54
C GLU A 249 18.12 4.67 17.43
N LEU A 250 16.86 4.34 17.68
CA LEU A 250 16.01 3.64 16.71
C LEU A 250 15.63 4.60 15.60
N LYS A 251 16.37 4.51 14.51
CA LYS A 251 15.97 5.15 13.28
C LYS A 251 14.70 4.48 12.74
N GLN A 252 13.65 5.27 12.53
CA GLN A 252 12.47 4.79 11.85
C GLN A 252 12.85 4.30 10.44
N PRO A 253 12.51 3.04 10.06
CA PRO A 253 12.76 2.60 8.71
C PRO A 253 11.95 3.47 7.74
N GLY A 254 12.63 4.08 6.78
CA GLY A 254 11.98 4.83 5.72
C GLY A 254 11.03 3.92 4.93
N ARG A 255 9.84 4.41 4.65
CA ARG A 255 8.84 3.72 3.82
C ARG A 255 7.91 4.74 3.17
N PRO A 256 7.26 4.42 2.04
CA PRO A 256 6.28 5.31 1.45
C PRO A 256 5.10 5.53 2.42
N LEU A 257 4.64 6.78 2.50
CA LEU A 257 3.51 7.17 3.34
C LEU A 257 2.27 7.35 2.46
N ASN A 258 1.27 6.50 2.67
CA ASN A 258 -0.02 6.63 1.98
C ASN A 258 -0.85 7.74 2.65
N ILE A 259 -0.87 8.92 2.04
CA ILE A 259 -1.58 10.10 2.55
C ILE A 259 -2.98 10.29 1.97
N THR A 260 -3.46 9.36 1.15
CA THR A 260 -4.71 9.47 0.36
C THR A 260 -5.91 9.85 1.23
N SER A 261 -6.02 9.30 2.45
CA SER A 261 -7.13 9.57 3.37
C SER A 261 -7.21 11.03 3.88
N LEU A 262 -6.11 11.77 3.79
CA LEU A 262 -6.02 13.17 4.21
C LEU A 262 -6.04 14.16 3.03
N VAL A 263 -5.93 13.66 1.81
CA VAL A 263 -5.96 14.46 0.58
C VAL A 263 -7.40 14.87 0.26
N ARG A 264 -7.57 16.13 -0.12
CA ARG A 264 -8.82 16.63 -0.70
C ARG A 264 -8.91 16.15 -2.14
N LEU A 265 -9.91 15.33 -2.43
CA LEU A 265 -10.17 14.80 -3.78
C LEU A 265 -10.97 15.81 -4.59
N SER A 266 -10.34 16.94 -4.89
CA SER A 266 -10.92 18.06 -5.66
C SER A 266 -9.86 18.60 -6.62
N SER A 267 -10.25 18.90 -7.83
CA SER A 267 -9.37 19.56 -8.81
C SER A 267 -9.34 21.08 -8.67
N ALA A 268 -10.32 21.66 -7.96
CA ALA A 268 -10.43 23.11 -7.75
C ALA A 268 -9.62 23.63 -6.57
N ILE A 269 -9.31 22.77 -5.59
CA ILE A 269 -8.65 23.20 -4.35
C ILE A 269 -7.33 22.44 -4.22
N PRO A 270 -6.19 23.15 -4.18
CA PRO A 270 -4.90 22.50 -3.98
C PRO A 270 -4.77 21.87 -2.59
N ASN A 271 -3.94 20.85 -2.50
CA ASN A 271 -3.59 20.20 -1.27
C ASN A 271 -2.30 20.78 -0.72
N GLN A 272 -2.24 20.99 0.59
CA GLN A 272 -1.08 21.49 1.30
C GLN A 272 -0.47 20.40 2.16
N ILE A 273 0.85 20.26 2.11
CA ILE A 273 1.63 19.39 2.98
C ILE A 273 2.58 20.28 3.79
N SER A 274 2.60 20.12 5.10
CA SER A 274 3.61 20.69 5.99
C SER A 274 4.48 19.53 6.50
N VAL A 275 5.78 19.68 6.34
CA VAL A 275 6.78 18.73 6.84
C VAL A 275 7.64 19.45 7.84
N SER A 276 7.71 18.95 9.07
CA SER A 276 8.59 19.44 10.13
C SER A 276 9.57 18.34 10.53
N TRP A 277 10.83 18.68 10.71
CA TRP A 277 11.88 17.72 11.06
C TRP A 277 13.01 18.33 11.89
N ALA A 278 13.78 17.48 12.55
CA ALA A 278 15.05 17.89 13.15
C ALA A 278 16.19 17.66 12.13
N PRO A 279 17.02 18.68 11.85
CA PRO A 279 18.14 18.52 10.93
C PRO A 279 19.20 17.57 11.51
N GLU A 280 19.73 16.70 10.68
CA GLU A 280 20.85 15.83 11.00
C GLU A 280 22.13 16.33 10.32
N ILE A 281 23.22 16.46 11.05
CA ILE A 281 24.51 16.95 10.52
C ILE A 281 24.98 16.03 9.38
N GLY A 282 25.30 16.64 8.24
CA GLY A 282 25.82 15.91 7.07
C GLY A 282 24.79 15.15 6.27
N LYS A 283 23.48 15.26 6.57
CA LYS A 283 22.43 14.61 5.80
C LYS A 283 21.40 15.62 5.30
N ASN A 284 21.21 15.62 4.01
CA ASN A 284 20.17 16.39 3.35
C ASN A 284 19.07 15.44 2.88
N TYR A 285 17.82 15.87 3.00
CA TYR A 285 16.67 15.07 2.62
C TYR A 285 15.89 15.75 1.49
N SER A 286 15.26 14.94 0.66
CA SER A 286 14.29 15.37 -0.35
C SER A 286 12.95 14.70 -0.13
N MET A 287 11.89 15.42 -0.46
CA MET A 287 10.51 14.96 -0.39
C MET A 287 9.87 15.03 -1.77
N SER A 288 9.08 14.04 -2.10
CA SER A 288 8.31 13.93 -3.34
C SER A 288 6.94 13.33 -3.09
N VAL A 289 6.00 13.58 -4.00
CA VAL A 289 4.64 13.03 -3.92
C VAL A 289 4.28 12.39 -5.27
N TYR A 290 3.80 11.16 -5.22
CA TYR A 290 3.44 10.38 -6.39
C TYR A 290 1.99 9.94 -6.33
N LEU A 291 1.35 9.88 -7.48
CA LEU A 291 0.14 9.10 -7.68
C LEU A 291 0.58 7.69 -8.08
N VAL A 292 0.17 6.68 -7.34
CA VAL A 292 0.59 5.30 -7.57
C VAL A 292 -0.60 4.34 -7.59
N ARG A 293 -0.46 3.25 -8.33
CA ARG A 293 -1.39 2.11 -8.27
C ARG A 293 -0.76 0.98 -7.49
N GLN A 294 -1.42 0.53 -6.45
CA GLN A 294 -1.01 -0.64 -5.68
C GLN A 294 -1.27 -1.92 -6.47
N LEU A 295 -0.29 -2.81 -6.48
CA LEU A 295 -0.33 -4.10 -7.15
C LEU A 295 -0.44 -5.22 -6.10
N THR A 296 -1.12 -6.30 -6.47
CA THR A 296 -1.17 -7.51 -5.66
C THR A 296 -0.04 -8.49 -6.02
N SER A 297 0.26 -9.42 -5.13
CA SER A 297 1.19 -10.52 -5.40
C SER A 297 0.79 -11.34 -6.63
N ALA A 298 -0.51 -11.52 -6.88
CA ALA A 298 -1.02 -12.19 -8.06
C ALA A 298 -0.67 -11.44 -9.36
N MET A 299 -0.78 -10.10 -9.37
CA MET A 299 -0.40 -9.28 -10.52
C MET A 299 1.09 -9.33 -10.78
N LEU A 300 1.91 -9.26 -9.72
CA LEU A 300 3.36 -9.40 -9.85
C LEU A 300 3.75 -10.80 -10.33
N LEU A 301 3.07 -11.84 -9.87
CA LEU A 301 3.30 -13.20 -10.36
C LEU A 301 2.99 -13.32 -11.84
N GLN A 302 1.91 -12.71 -12.30
CA GLN A 302 1.58 -12.69 -13.73
C GLN A 302 2.65 -11.95 -14.53
N ARG A 303 3.14 -10.81 -14.07
CA ARG A 303 4.25 -10.09 -14.71
C ARG A 303 5.54 -10.92 -14.73
N LEU A 304 5.81 -11.65 -13.63
CA LEU A 304 6.97 -12.54 -13.58
C LEU A 304 6.87 -13.69 -14.59
N LYS A 305 5.67 -14.27 -14.78
CA LYS A 305 5.41 -15.26 -15.82
C LYS A 305 5.61 -14.71 -17.24
N MET A 306 5.16 -13.48 -17.49
CA MET A 306 5.35 -12.80 -18.78
C MET A 306 6.81 -12.48 -19.07
N LYS A 307 7.64 -12.29 -18.03
CA LYS A 307 9.09 -12.10 -18.17
C LYS A 307 9.80 -13.34 -18.77
N GLY A 308 9.14 -14.49 -18.72
CA GLY A 308 9.63 -15.74 -19.27
C GLY A 308 10.26 -16.69 -18.24
N ILE A 309 10.56 -17.87 -18.72
CA ILE A 309 11.19 -18.95 -17.95
C ILE A 309 12.66 -19.00 -18.36
N ARG A 310 13.55 -19.14 -17.39
CA ARG A 310 14.99 -19.30 -17.64
C ARG A 310 15.25 -20.60 -18.38
N ASN A 311 16.10 -20.54 -19.42
CA ASN A 311 16.49 -21.74 -20.14
C ASN A 311 17.12 -22.76 -19.18
N PRO A 312 16.69 -24.04 -19.21
CA PRO A 312 17.23 -25.12 -18.37
C PRO A 312 18.75 -25.32 -18.51
N ASP A 313 19.36 -24.90 -19.61
CA ASP A 313 20.80 -25.02 -19.82
C ASP A 313 21.64 -24.22 -18.82
N HIS A 314 21.09 -23.13 -18.27
CA HIS A 314 21.73 -22.39 -17.17
C HIS A 314 21.83 -23.24 -15.91
N SER A 315 20.79 -23.99 -15.57
CA SER A 315 20.80 -24.89 -14.42
C SER A 315 21.72 -26.08 -14.65
N ARG A 316 21.74 -26.61 -15.86
CA ARG A 316 22.70 -27.66 -16.27
C ARG A 316 24.15 -27.18 -16.20
N ALA A 317 24.44 -25.96 -16.66
CA ALA A 317 25.77 -25.36 -16.55
C ALA A 317 26.20 -25.19 -15.09
N LEU A 318 25.30 -24.68 -14.24
CA LEU A 318 25.57 -24.52 -12.82
C LEU A 318 25.80 -25.88 -12.11
N ILE A 319 25.07 -26.92 -12.51
CA ILE A 319 25.29 -28.29 -12.01
C ILE A 319 26.66 -28.79 -12.40
N LYS A 320 27.03 -28.64 -13.68
CA LYS A 320 28.36 -29.02 -14.16
C LYS A 320 29.46 -28.29 -13.42
N GLU A 321 29.36 -26.98 -13.28
CA GLU A 321 30.31 -26.15 -12.53
C GLU A 321 30.51 -26.66 -11.09
N LYS A 322 29.43 -27.00 -10.40
CA LYS A 322 29.47 -27.48 -9.01
C LYS A 322 29.96 -28.92 -8.85
N LEU A 323 29.84 -29.74 -9.90
CA LEU A 323 30.32 -31.13 -9.91
C LEU A 323 31.72 -31.25 -10.50
N THR A 324 32.22 -30.22 -11.20
CA THR A 324 33.59 -30.19 -11.69
C THR A 324 34.51 -30.06 -10.48
N ALA A 325 35.40 -31.02 -10.34
CA ALA A 325 36.40 -31.01 -9.25
C ALA A 325 37.26 -29.75 -9.37
N ASP A 326 37.34 -28.99 -8.31
CA ASP A 326 38.31 -27.92 -8.16
C ASP A 326 39.68 -28.60 -8.05
N PRO A 327 40.63 -28.30 -8.95
CA PRO A 327 41.95 -28.96 -8.92
C PRO A 327 42.72 -28.73 -7.63
N ASP A 328 42.35 -27.67 -6.90
CA ASP A 328 42.96 -27.31 -5.60
C ASP A 328 42.20 -27.92 -4.40
N SER A 329 41.11 -28.67 -4.60
CA SER A 329 40.31 -29.25 -3.54
C SER A 329 40.58 -30.75 -3.40
N GLU A 330 40.96 -31.17 -2.18
CA GLU A 330 41.11 -32.60 -1.85
C GLU A 330 39.78 -33.37 -1.83
N VAL A 331 38.66 -32.68 -1.85
CA VAL A 331 37.31 -33.26 -1.76
C VAL A 331 36.48 -32.93 -2.99
N ALA A 332 36.25 -33.95 -3.84
CA ALA A 332 35.36 -33.82 -4.99
C ALA A 332 33.90 -33.91 -4.59
N THR A 333 33.10 -32.96 -5.07
CA THR A 333 31.64 -33.01 -4.93
C THR A 333 31.07 -34.03 -5.91
N THR A 334 30.64 -35.19 -5.41
CA THR A 334 30.14 -36.30 -6.23
C THR A 334 28.63 -36.23 -6.47
N SER A 335 27.89 -35.49 -5.67
CA SER A 335 26.43 -35.36 -5.82
C SER A 335 25.92 -34.02 -5.27
N LEU A 336 24.86 -33.51 -5.88
CA LEU A 336 24.13 -32.32 -5.44
C LEU A 336 22.71 -32.71 -5.03
N ARG A 337 22.28 -32.26 -3.87
CA ARG A 337 20.90 -32.49 -3.40
C ARG A 337 20.10 -31.18 -3.52
N VAL A 338 18.95 -31.27 -4.15
CA VAL A 338 17.93 -30.21 -4.20
C VAL A 338 16.59 -30.78 -3.82
N SER A 339 15.77 -29.99 -3.16
CA SER A 339 14.43 -30.39 -2.75
C SER A 339 13.39 -29.77 -3.66
N LEU A 340 12.38 -30.55 -4.05
CA LEU A 340 11.20 -30.03 -4.73
C LEU A 340 10.19 -29.40 -3.75
N MET A 341 10.57 -29.36 -2.46
CA MET A 341 9.79 -28.66 -1.42
C MET A 341 10.25 -27.21 -1.30
N CYS A 342 9.29 -26.30 -1.26
CA CYS A 342 9.56 -24.88 -1.04
C CYS A 342 10.12 -24.64 0.37
N PRO A 343 11.26 -23.93 0.54
CA PRO A 343 11.81 -23.62 1.86
C PRO A 343 10.90 -22.69 2.68
N LEU A 344 10.04 -21.89 2.03
CA LEU A 344 9.08 -20.99 2.69
C LEU A 344 7.82 -21.72 3.14
N GLY A 345 7.12 -22.35 2.22
CA GLY A 345 5.81 -22.93 2.46
C GLY A 345 5.84 -24.37 2.94
N LYS A 346 6.99 -25.04 2.89
CA LYS A 346 7.16 -26.47 3.19
C LYS A 346 6.18 -27.37 2.40
N MET A 347 5.80 -26.93 1.21
CA MET A 347 4.96 -27.62 0.24
C MET A 347 5.72 -27.80 -1.06
N ARG A 348 5.23 -28.68 -1.93
CA ARG A 348 5.81 -28.88 -3.25
C ARG A 348 5.82 -27.57 -4.05
N LEU A 349 6.92 -27.28 -4.72
CA LEU A 349 7.06 -26.12 -5.61
C LEU A 349 6.01 -26.20 -6.74
N THR A 350 5.27 -25.12 -6.93
CA THR A 350 4.31 -24.97 -8.03
C THR A 350 4.94 -24.14 -9.15
N ILE A 351 5.59 -23.04 -8.77
CA ILE A 351 6.28 -22.13 -9.68
C ILE A 351 7.67 -21.92 -9.13
N PRO A 352 8.65 -22.78 -9.53
CA PRO A 352 10.01 -22.66 -9.04
C PRO A 352 10.65 -21.35 -9.49
N CYS A 353 11.21 -20.62 -8.55
CA CYS A 353 11.80 -19.31 -8.76
C CYS A 353 13.08 -19.16 -7.93
N ARG A 354 14.00 -18.35 -8.44
CA ARG A 354 15.19 -17.87 -7.71
C ARG A 354 15.65 -16.54 -8.28
N ALA A 355 16.53 -15.83 -7.57
CA ALA A 355 17.15 -14.64 -8.13
C ALA A 355 18.28 -15.01 -9.08
N VAL A 356 18.44 -14.27 -10.15
CA VAL A 356 19.55 -14.46 -11.11
C VAL A 356 20.93 -14.30 -10.47
N THR A 357 21.00 -13.59 -9.34
CA THR A 357 22.22 -13.38 -8.55
C THR A 357 22.53 -14.52 -7.57
N CYS A 358 21.61 -15.49 -7.42
CA CYS A 358 21.82 -16.64 -6.54
C CYS A 358 22.66 -17.71 -7.23
N CYS A 359 23.64 -18.26 -6.50
CA CYS A 359 24.53 -19.33 -6.96
C CYS A 359 24.12 -20.74 -6.49
N HIS A 360 22.95 -20.88 -5.81
CA HIS A 360 22.40 -22.16 -5.39
C HIS A 360 21.36 -22.68 -6.41
N LEU A 361 21.19 -24.01 -6.46
CA LEU A 361 20.21 -24.67 -7.31
C LEU A 361 18.80 -24.70 -6.68
N GLN A 362 18.72 -24.69 -5.33
CA GLN A 362 17.45 -24.75 -4.62
C GLN A 362 16.55 -23.57 -5.01
N CYS A 363 15.37 -23.89 -5.52
CA CYS A 363 14.32 -22.89 -5.80
C CYS A 363 13.38 -22.72 -4.61
N PHE A 364 12.66 -21.61 -4.61
CA PHE A 364 11.49 -21.34 -3.75
C PHE A 364 10.26 -21.07 -4.63
N ASP A 365 9.07 -21.14 -4.06
CA ASP A 365 7.83 -20.90 -4.80
C ASP A 365 7.61 -19.38 -5.00
N ALA A 366 7.42 -18.97 -6.24
CA ALA A 366 7.27 -17.56 -6.61
C ALA A 366 6.01 -16.94 -6.00
N ALA A 367 4.87 -17.66 -5.97
CA ALA A 367 3.63 -17.13 -5.43
C ALA A 367 3.75 -16.87 -3.93
N LEU A 368 4.30 -17.82 -3.18
CA LEU A 368 4.51 -17.69 -1.74
C LEU A 368 5.51 -16.58 -1.40
N TYR A 369 6.59 -16.48 -2.17
CA TYR A 369 7.58 -15.42 -2.00
C TYR A 369 7.00 -14.03 -2.22
N LEU A 370 6.20 -13.85 -3.27
CA LEU A 370 5.54 -12.57 -3.55
C LEU A 370 4.48 -12.25 -2.49
N GLN A 371 3.66 -13.21 -2.04
CA GLN A 371 2.68 -13.02 -0.97
C GLN A 371 3.33 -12.62 0.36
N MET A 372 4.49 -13.19 0.69
CA MET A 372 5.26 -12.80 1.88
C MET A 372 5.74 -11.36 1.77
N ASN A 373 6.30 -10.96 0.61
CA ASN A 373 6.81 -9.62 0.38
C ASN A 373 5.70 -8.56 0.21
N GLU A 374 4.48 -8.93 -0.20
CA GLU A 374 3.32 -8.05 -0.20
C GLU A 374 2.96 -7.61 1.23
N LYS A 375 3.02 -8.52 2.19
CA LYS A 375 2.72 -8.24 3.60
C LYS A 375 3.88 -7.55 4.31
N LYS A 376 5.09 -8.01 4.06
CA LYS A 376 6.32 -7.49 4.67
C LYS A 376 7.46 -7.56 3.65
N PRO A 377 7.71 -6.49 2.90
CA PRO A 377 8.75 -6.47 1.87
C PRO A 377 10.14 -6.53 2.51
N THR A 378 10.78 -7.68 2.43
CA THR A 378 12.16 -7.92 2.86
C THR A 378 13.09 -8.12 1.67
N TRP A 379 12.59 -8.76 0.61
CA TRP A 379 13.31 -9.07 -0.61
C TRP A 379 14.62 -9.82 -0.35
N ILE A 380 14.58 -10.79 0.55
CA ILE A 380 15.71 -11.64 0.94
C ILE A 380 15.45 -13.07 0.44
N CYS A 381 16.47 -13.68 -0.15
CA CYS A 381 16.38 -15.07 -0.60
C CYS A 381 16.23 -16.03 0.60
N PRO A 382 15.21 -16.89 0.62
CA PRO A 382 14.98 -17.80 1.74
C PRO A 382 15.97 -18.97 1.81
N VAL A 383 16.92 -19.05 0.88
CA VAL A 383 17.93 -20.12 0.79
C VAL A 383 19.31 -19.64 1.22
N CYS A 384 19.71 -18.43 0.78
CA CYS A 384 21.07 -17.92 1.00
C CYS A 384 21.13 -16.55 1.69
N ASP A 385 20.02 -16.01 2.12
CA ASP A 385 19.88 -14.73 2.82
C ASP A 385 20.44 -13.49 2.06
N LYS A 386 20.79 -13.68 0.78
CA LYS A 386 21.20 -12.56 -0.09
C LYS A 386 19.98 -11.80 -0.61
N LYS A 387 20.21 -10.57 -1.04
CA LYS A 387 19.17 -9.74 -1.66
C LYS A 387 18.61 -10.41 -2.93
N ALA A 388 17.29 -10.56 -2.99
CA ALA A 388 16.54 -11.15 -4.10
C ALA A 388 15.35 -10.23 -4.46
N SER A 389 15.67 -9.04 -5.00
CA SER A 389 14.65 -8.06 -5.42
C SER A 389 13.82 -8.60 -6.58
N TYR A 390 12.61 -8.06 -6.75
CA TYR A 390 11.66 -8.49 -7.78
C TYR A 390 12.26 -8.48 -9.19
N GLU A 391 13.06 -7.47 -9.49
CA GLU A 391 13.72 -7.30 -10.79
C GLU A 391 14.67 -8.45 -11.11
N CYS A 392 15.28 -9.01 -10.07
CA CYS A 392 16.24 -10.12 -10.17
C CYS A 392 15.56 -11.51 -10.17
N LEU A 393 14.26 -11.58 -9.91
CA LEU A 393 13.54 -12.86 -9.90
C LEU A 393 13.38 -13.40 -11.32
N ILE A 394 13.53 -14.72 -11.45
CA ILE A 394 13.25 -15.45 -12.67
C ILE A 394 12.65 -16.82 -12.32
N ILE A 395 11.68 -17.25 -13.11
CA ILE A 395 11.15 -18.62 -13.03
C ILE A 395 12.21 -19.54 -13.64
N ASP A 396 12.52 -20.61 -12.92
CA ASP A 396 13.53 -21.59 -13.34
C ASP A 396 12.85 -22.80 -13.99
N GLY A 397 13.28 -23.16 -15.20
CA GLY A 397 12.72 -24.26 -16.00
C GLY A 397 13.35 -25.62 -15.71
#